data_4e16777843c8ec4f1b57329f6210787b
#
_entry.id   4e16777843c8ec4f1b57329f6210787b
#
_cell.length_a   1.000
_cell.length_b   1.000
_cell.length_c   1.000
_cell.angle_alpha   90.00
_cell.angle_beta   90.00
_cell.angle_gamma   90.00
#
_symmetry.space_group_name_H-M   'P 1'
#
loop_
_entity.id
_entity.type
_entity.pdbx_description
1 polymer ?
#
loop_
_entity_poly.entity_id
_entity_poly.type
_entity_poly.pdbx_seq_one_letter_code
_entity_poly.pdbx_strand_id
1 'polypeptide(L)'
;MDDGLVSWLVTISIGGVALIMRLWNLSYPSKLLFDETYYPKDAWTMLHQGYEGTWGDAKTINPQIAAGTSNGWTPDAEFVVHPPLGKELISIGEHLFGMTSFGWRFSSALFGTLMIVLTIRLARRLSR
;
A
#
# COMPACT_ATOMS: atom_id res chain seq x y z
N MET A 1 -29.86 8.06 23.14
CA MET A 1 -28.47 7.85 22.68
C MET A 1 -28.06 9.10 21.93
N ASP A 2 -26.92 9.68 22.28
CA ASP A 2 -26.50 10.96 21.71
C ASP A 2 -26.23 10.80 20.19
N ASP A 3 -26.81 11.67 19.35
CA ASP A 3 -26.68 11.62 17.88
C ASP A 3 -25.21 11.62 17.44
N GLY A 4 -24.35 12.23 18.23
CA GLY A 4 -22.91 12.22 18.01
C GLY A 4 -22.31 10.81 18.14
N LEU A 5 -22.69 10.08 19.19
CA LEU A 5 -22.22 8.72 19.45
C LEU A 5 -22.67 7.74 18.37
N VAL A 6 -23.97 7.80 18.03
CA VAL A 6 -24.53 6.93 16.95
C VAL A 6 -23.77 7.14 15.65
N SER A 7 -23.50 8.40 15.30
CA SER A 7 -22.76 8.75 14.10
C SER A 7 -21.36 8.16 14.06
N TRP A 8 -20.64 8.21 15.19
CA TRP A 8 -19.31 7.61 15.27
C TRP A 8 -19.36 6.11 15.18
N LEU A 9 -20.32 5.47 15.86
CA LEU A 9 -20.49 4.01 15.78
C LEU A 9 -20.75 3.55 14.35
N VAL A 10 -21.63 4.23 13.61
CA VAL A 10 -21.89 3.92 12.20
C VAL A 10 -20.64 4.13 11.34
N THR A 11 -19.94 5.24 11.53
CA THR A 11 -18.71 5.54 10.77
C THR A 11 -17.64 4.47 10.99
N ILE A 12 -17.40 4.09 12.25
CA ILE A 12 -16.41 3.07 12.62
C ILE A 12 -16.82 1.70 12.09
N SER A 13 -18.11 1.35 12.19
CA SER A 13 -18.61 0.08 11.66
C SER A 13 -18.41 -0.03 10.14
N ILE A 14 -18.75 1.01 9.39
CA ILE A 14 -18.54 1.03 7.93
C ILE A 14 -17.04 0.97 7.61
N GLY A 15 -16.22 1.75 8.32
CA GLY A 15 -14.76 1.71 8.18
C GLY A 15 -14.18 0.33 8.49
N GLY A 16 -14.66 -0.32 9.55
CA GLY A 16 -14.25 -1.68 9.92
C GLY A 16 -14.59 -2.71 8.85
N VAL A 17 -15.82 -2.70 8.35
CA VAL A 17 -16.23 -3.57 7.24
C VAL A 17 -15.38 -3.29 6.00
N ALA A 18 -15.15 -2.03 5.65
CA ALA A 18 -14.32 -1.65 4.50
C ALA A 18 -12.87 -2.13 4.65
N LEU A 19 -12.30 -2.08 5.86
CA LEU A 19 -10.96 -2.58 6.13
C LEU A 19 -10.91 -4.11 6.00
N ILE A 20 -11.84 -4.82 6.60
CA ILE A 20 -11.93 -6.29 6.51
C ILE A 20 -12.02 -6.72 5.04
N MET A 21 -12.90 -6.10 4.27
CA MET A 21 -13.06 -6.42 2.84
C MET A 21 -11.79 -6.17 2.03
N ARG A 22 -11.02 -5.11 2.35
CA ARG A 22 -9.76 -4.79 1.65
C ARG A 22 -8.62 -5.71 2.05
N LEU A 23 -8.56 -6.13 3.31
CA LEU A 23 -7.54 -7.06 3.78
C LEU A 23 -7.85 -8.50 3.40
N TRP A 24 -9.12 -8.80 3.11
CA TRP A 24 -9.53 -10.13 2.69
C TRP A 24 -8.82 -10.52 1.40
N ASN A 25 -8.02 -11.57 1.49
CA ASN A 25 -7.27 -12.11 0.35
C ASN A 25 -6.32 -11.10 -0.33
N LEU A 26 -5.81 -10.11 0.42
CA LEU A 26 -4.94 -9.03 -0.09
C LEU A 26 -3.64 -9.57 -0.75
N SER A 27 -3.18 -10.74 -0.31
CA SER A 27 -2.00 -11.40 -0.87
C SER A 27 -2.24 -12.06 -2.23
N TYR A 28 -3.48 -12.14 -2.70
CA TYR A 28 -3.79 -12.79 -3.98
C TYR A 28 -4.13 -11.75 -5.07
N PRO A 29 -3.58 -11.94 -6.28
CA PRO A 29 -2.54 -12.91 -6.66
C PRO A 29 -1.17 -12.52 -6.09
N SER A 30 -0.28 -13.49 -5.88
CA SER A 30 1.06 -13.28 -5.32
C SER A 30 2.06 -12.65 -6.30
N LYS A 31 1.69 -12.48 -7.57
CA LYS A 31 2.53 -11.87 -8.61
C LYS A 31 2.32 -10.35 -8.70
N LEU A 32 3.32 -9.64 -9.18
CA LEU A 32 3.24 -8.22 -9.44
C LEU A 32 2.35 -7.95 -10.66
N LEU A 33 1.42 -7.01 -10.54
CA LEU A 33 0.46 -6.64 -11.57
C LEU A 33 0.57 -5.14 -11.90
N PHE A 34 0.54 -4.79 -13.18
CA PHE A 34 0.57 -3.40 -13.64
C PHE A 34 1.70 -2.60 -12.96
N ASP A 35 1.36 -1.53 -12.28
CA ASP A 35 2.28 -0.61 -11.61
C ASP A 35 3.01 -1.27 -10.42
N GLU A 36 2.52 -2.40 -9.92
CA GLU A 36 3.27 -3.21 -8.94
C GLU A 36 4.60 -3.73 -9.52
N THR A 37 4.78 -3.70 -10.85
CA THR A 37 6.07 -4.02 -11.46
C THR A 37 7.15 -2.98 -11.20
N TYR A 38 6.79 -1.79 -10.70
CA TYR A 38 7.68 -0.68 -10.37
C TYR A 38 7.59 -0.30 -8.90
N TYR A 39 6.43 0.14 -8.41
CA TYR A 39 6.29 0.78 -7.10
C TYR A 39 6.79 -0.03 -5.90
N PRO A 40 6.54 -1.34 -5.75
CA PRO A 40 7.13 -2.13 -4.67
C PRO A 40 8.65 -2.19 -4.73
N LYS A 41 9.23 -2.25 -5.91
CA LYS A 41 10.68 -2.26 -6.09
C LYS A 41 11.31 -0.93 -5.69
N ASP A 42 10.72 0.17 -6.13
CA ASP A 42 11.15 1.51 -5.78
C ASP A 42 11.00 1.76 -4.28
N ALA A 43 9.85 1.38 -3.70
CA ALA A 43 9.58 1.49 -2.27
C ALA A 43 10.60 0.70 -1.43
N TRP A 44 10.93 -0.51 -1.86
CA TRP A 44 11.92 -1.36 -1.19
C TRP A 44 13.32 -0.75 -1.20
N THR A 45 13.77 -0.24 -2.35
CA THR A 45 15.09 0.40 -2.44
C THR A 45 15.13 1.72 -1.67
N MET A 46 14.07 2.53 -1.71
CA MET A 46 13.94 3.73 -0.88
C MET A 46 14.03 3.41 0.61
N LEU A 47 13.42 2.32 1.07
CA LEU A 47 13.51 1.87 2.46
C LEU A 47 14.94 1.53 2.89
N HIS A 48 15.76 0.96 1.99
CA HIS A 48 17.08 0.45 2.33
C HIS A 48 18.23 1.41 2.04
N GLN A 49 18.09 2.27 1.04
CA GLN A 49 19.15 3.18 0.62
C GLN A 49 18.72 4.66 0.52
N GLY A 50 17.43 4.96 0.74
CA GLY A 50 16.92 6.33 0.76
C GLY A 50 16.57 6.92 -0.61
N TYR A 51 16.73 6.16 -1.69
CA TYR A 51 16.39 6.56 -3.06
C TYR A 51 16.01 5.34 -3.91
N GLU A 52 15.42 5.59 -5.07
CA GLU A 52 15.01 4.54 -6.02
C GLU A 52 16.24 3.94 -6.71
N GLY A 53 16.44 2.64 -6.53
CA GLY A 53 17.55 1.89 -7.11
C GLY A 53 17.11 0.97 -8.23
N THR A 54 18.02 0.71 -9.17
CA THR A 54 17.75 -0.15 -10.31
C THR A 54 17.64 -1.61 -9.90
N TRP A 55 16.82 -2.35 -10.63
CA TRP A 55 16.65 -3.79 -10.49
C TRP A 55 17.10 -4.50 -11.77
N GLY A 56 17.44 -5.77 -11.66
CA GLY A 56 17.74 -6.60 -12.83
C GLY A 56 16.55 -6.74 -13.78
N ASP A 57 16.73 -7.55 -14.83
CA ASP A 57 15.70 -7.76 -15.85
C ASP A 57 14.34 -8.16 -15.23
N ALA A 58 13.30 -7.41 -15.56
CA ALA A 58 11.96 -7.57 -14.97
C ALA A 58 11.37 -8.97 -15.20
N LYS A 59 11.69 -9.63 -16.34
CA LYS A 59 11.20 -10.98 -16.63
C LYS A 59 11.75 -12.01 -15.64
N THR A 60 12.95 -11.77 -15.11
CA THR A 60 13.61 -12.64 -14.14
C THR A 60 13.29 -12.22 -12.71
N ILE A 61 13.34 -10.93 -12.42
CA ILE A 61 13.21 -10.39 -11.05
C ILE A 61 11.77 -10.42 -10.56
N ASN A 62 10.77 -10.07 -11.38
CA ASN A 62 9.38 -10.03 -10.91
C ASN A 62 8.85 -11.38 -10.39
N PRO A 63 9.11 -12.54 -11.05
CA PRO A 63 8.77 -13.83 -10.47
C PRO A 63 9.49 -14.15 -9.16
N GLN A 64 10.75 -13.72 -9.02
CA GLN A 64 11.52 -13.92 -7.80
C GLN A 64 10.94 -13.11 -6.63
N ILE A 65 10.58 -11.85 -6.86
CA ILE A 65 9.90 -11.00 -5.88
C ILE A 65 8.56 -11.61 -5.49
N ALA A 66 7.77 -12.08 -6.45
CA ALA A 66 6.51 -12.76 -6.20
C ALA A 66 6.67 -14.04 -5.35
N ALA A 67 7.84 -14.68 -5.43
CA ALA A 67 8.23 -15.82 -4.59
C ALA A 67 8.85 -15.43 -3.24
N GLY A 68 8.92 -14.14 -2.91
CA GLY A 68 9.43 -13.63 -1.63
C GLY A 68 10.92 -13.28 -1.62
N THR A 69 11.58 -13.20 -2.78
CA THR A 69 12.98 -12.80 -2.88
C THR A 69 13.07 -11.29 -3.05
N SER A 70 13.82 -10.62 -2.19
CA SER A 70 14.06 -9.17 -2.22
C SER A 70 15.48 -8.78 -2.65
N ASN A 71 16.23 -9.72 -3.18
CA ASN A 71 17.61 -9.52 -3.63
C ASN A 71 17.64 -9.39 -5.16
N GLY A 72 18.32 -8.41 -5.69
CA GLY A 72 18.41 -8.24 -7.15
C GLY A 72 18.37 -6.80 -7.59
N TRP A 73 18.37 -5.89 -6.61
CA TRP A 73 18.55 -4.47 -6.82
C TRP A 73 20.03 -4.07 -6.70
N THR A 74 20.38 -2.96 -7.32
CA THR A 74 21.73 -2.37 -7.29
C THR A 74 21.68 -0.98 -6.65
N PRO A 75 22.80 -0.46 -6.14
CA PRO A 75 22.87 0.91 -5.61
C PRO A 75 22.81 1.99 -6.70
N ASP A 76 22.73 1.62 -7.97
CA ASP A 76 22.62 2.60 -9.06
C ASP A 76 21.23 3.25 -9.02
N ALA A 77 21.19 4.58 -9.12
CA ALA A 77 19.93 5.31 -9.09
C ALA A 77 19.07 5.01 -10.32
N GLU A 78 17.79 4.77 -10.09
CA GLU A 78 16.80 4.59 -11.15
C GLU A 78 16.23 5.95 -11.60
N PHE A 79 15.64 5.97 -12.79
CA PHE A 79 14.91 7.14 -13.28
C PHE A 79 13.58 7.31 -12.54
N VAL A 80 13.47 8.39 -11.77
CA VAL A 80 12.27 8.69 -10.95
C VAL A 80 11.11 9.09 -11.84
N VAL A 81 10.06 8.26 -11.89
CA VAL A 81 8.89 8.48 -12.76
C VAL A 81 7.76 9.21 -12.04
N HIS A 82 7.54 8.96 -10.75
CA HIS A 82 6.41 9.48 -9.98
C HIS A 82 6.85 10.11 -8.66
N PRO A 83 6.02 11.00 -8.08
CA PRO A 83 6.30 11.58 -6.76
C PRO A 83 6.52 10.50 -5.68
N PRO A 84 7.46 10.70 -4.75
CA PRO A 84 7.92 9.66 -3.84
C PRO A 84 6.90 9.25 -2.77
N LEU A 85 6.00 10.14 -2.36
CA LEU A 85 5.10 9.91 -1.22
C LEU A 85 4.34 8.58 -1.30
N GLY A 86 3.82 8.22 -2.48
CA GLY A 86 3.08 6.95 -2.64
C GLY A 86 3.98 5.73 -2.40
N LYS A 87 5.23 5.80 -2.87
CA LYS A 87 6.25 4.76 -2.69
C LYS A 87 6.72 4.69 -1.24
N GLU A 88 6.89 5.83 -0.58
CA GLU A 88 7.19 5.90 0.87
C GLU A 88 6.09 5.26 1.71
N LEU A 89 4.82 5.46 1.36
CA LEU A 89 3.71 4.80 2.03
C LEU A 89 3.69 3.28 1.78
N ILE A 90 4.05 2.83 0.60
CA ILE A 90 4.21 1.40 0.29
C ILE A 90 5.36 0.81 1.12
N SER A 91 6.49 1.53 1.25
CA SER A 91 7.64 1.07 2.01
C SER A 91 7.34 0.81 3.49
N ILE A 92 6.37 1.53 4.08
CA ILE A 92 5.88 1.25 5.44
C ILE A 92 5.28 -0.17 5.52
N GLY A 93 4.44 -0.54 4.56
CA GLY A 93 3.86 -1.89 4.52
C GLY A 93 4.93 -2.97 4.29
N GLU A 94 5.90 -2.70 3.43
CA GLU A 94 7.04 -3.60 3.19
C GLU A 94 7.96 -3.72 4.40
N HIS A 95 8.16 -2.63 5.14
CA HIS A 95 8.92 -2.67 6.39
C HIS A 95 8.26 -3.57 7.44
N LEU A 96 6.93 -3.53 7.54
CA LEU A 96 6.19 -4.28 8.55
C LEU A 96 5.97 -5.75 8.17
N PHE A 97 5.77 -6.04 6.89
CA PHE A 97 5.33 -7.35 6.40
C PHE A 97 6.29 -7.98 5.38
N GLY A 98 7.43 -7.34 5.14
CA GLY A 98 8.38 -7.75 4.11
C GLY A 98 7.94 -7.42 2.69
N MET A 99 8.82 -7.67 1.73
CA MET A 99 8.53 -7.51 0.29
C MET A 99 7.64 -8.65 -0.20
N THR A 100 6.38 -8.58 0.23
CA THR A 100 5.33 -9.56 -0.09
C THR A 100 4.12 -8.86 -0.70
N SER A 101 3.27 -9.59 -1.41
CA SER A 101 2.04 -9.00 -1.98
C SER A 101 1.10 -8.40 -0.92
N PHE A 102 1.11 -8.92 0.29
CA PHE A 102 0.44 -8.29 1.42
C PHE A 102 1.14 -6.98 1.81
N GLY A 103 2.47 -7.00 1.95
CA GLY A 103 3.27 -5.85 2.38
C GLY A 103 3.06 -4.63 1.48
N TRP A 104 3.31 -4.76 0.19
CA TRP A 104 3.18 -3.60 -0.70
C TRP A 104 1.75 -3.12 -0.94
N ARG A 105 0.72 -3.97 -0.73
CA ARG A 105 -0.70 -3.58 -0.86
C ARG A 105 -1.31 -3.04 0.44
N PHE A 106 -0.68 -3.31 1.58
CA PHE A 106 -1.21 -2.96 2.91
C PHE A 106 -1.54 -1.47 3.05
N SER A 107 -0.60 -0.61 2.65
CA SER A 107 -0.79 0.85 2.76
C SER A 107 -1.98 1.32 1.92
N SER A 108 -2.15 0.81 0.69
CA SER A 108 -3.29 1.14 -0.17
C SER A 108 -4.63 0.71 0.47
N ALA A 109 -4.67 -0.47 1.11
CA ALA A 109 -5.85 -0.95 1.83
C ALA A 109 -6.19 -0.05 3.03
N LEU A 110 -5.18 0.35 3.80
CA LEU A 110 -5.33 1.22 4.96
C LEU A 110 -5.80 2.62 4.56
N PHE A 111 -5.09 3.28 3.64
CA PHE A 111 -5.45 4.64 3.20
C PHE A 111 -6.78 4.69 2.47
N GLY A 112 -7.12 3.67 1.67
CA GLY A 112 -8.45 3.55 1.07
C GLY A 112 -9.57 3.42 2.11
N THR A 113 -9.30 2.79 3.24
CA THR A 113 -10.25 2.72 4.37
C THR A 113 -10.37 4.07 5.08
N LEU A 114 -9.25 4.74 5.35
CA LEU A 114 -9.26 6.08 5.95
C LEU A 114 -10.02 7.09 5.10
N MET A 115 -9.89 7.03 3.78
CA MET A 115 -10.68 7.87 2.87
C MET A 115 -12.19 7.67 3.03
N ILE A 116 -12.67 6.43 3.22
CA ILE A 116 -14.09 6.17 3.48
C ILE A 116 -14.52 6.84 4.77
N VAL A 117 -13.77 6.66 5.85
CA VAL A 117 -14.06 7.27 7.16
C VAL A 117 -14.12 8.79 7.05
N LEU A 118 -13.12 9.39 6.41
CA LEU A 118 -13.05 10.85 6.21
C LEU A 118 -14.21 11.37 5.36
N THR A 119 -14.56 10.66 4.29
CA THR A 119 -15.68 11.04 3.40
C THR A 119 -17.00 11.03 4.17
N ILE A 120 -17.27 10.00 4.96
CA ILE A 120 -18.48 9.91 5.80
C ILE A 120 -18.52 11.09 6.79
N ARG A 121 -17.40 11.39 7.44
CA ARG A 121 -17.32 12.49 8.42
C ARG A 121 -17.53 13.85 7.76
N LEU A 122 -16.92 14.06 6.61
CA LEU A 122 -17.06 15.31 5.85
C LEU A 122 -18.50 15.48 5.36
N ALA A 123 -19.08 14.47 4.71
CA ALA A 123 -20.45 14.51 4.23
C ALA A 123 -21.43 14.84 5.37
N ARG A 124 -21.28 14.20 6.53
CA ARG A 124 -22.12 14.49 7.70
C ARG A 124 -21.92 15.90 8.23
N ARG A 125 -20.73 16.47 8.15
CA ARG A 125 -20.49 17.85 8.58
C ARG A 125 -21.13 18.87 7.65
N LEU A 126 -21.16 18.57 6.35
CA LEU A 126 -21.74 19.44 5.32
C LEU A 126 -23.26 19.35 5.25
N SER A 127 -23.89 18.25 5.70
CA SER A 127 -25.34 18.04 5.69
C SER A 127 -26.05 18.46 7.00
N ARG A 128 -25.33 19.05 7.92
CA ARG A 128 -25.87 19.67 9.15
C ARG A 128 -26.02 21.16 8.96
#